data_571ab641f5ae7d4d05b639e34206454e
#
_entry.id   571ab641f5ae7d4d05b639e34206454e
#
_cell.length_a   1.000
_cell.length_b   1.000
_cell.length_c   1.000
_cell.angle_alpha   90.00
_cell.angle_beta   90.00
_cell.angle_gamma   90.00
#
_symmetry.space_group_name_H-M   'P 1'
#
loop_
_entity.id
_entity.type
_entity.pdbx_description
1 polymer ?
#
loop_
_entity_poly.entity_id
_entity_poly.type
_entity_poly.pdbx_seq_one_letter_code
_entity_poly.pdbx_strand_id
1 'polypeptide(L)'
;VLTGGDAVSLRTDFVTLTGRVPISGIKTFGSWYSRYQDWTAADYKNVIANYRANGFPLDVLVIDTKWRAAEDGTGYDIAANNFPDMRGFLADAHKSGVLTIFNDHTHQSSNSALSPTELKWHTENLQKILAMGLDGWWYDRNWKYALKSPYSEITPSTLGKVIYSDILTDYAGNDRIFLMVNADWDRNGTIESDPSVIGHRYGIQWTGDITSEALQLREELTNMVDMTAVGA
;
A
#
# COMPACT_ATOMS: atom_id res chain seq x y z
N VAL A 1 -21.93 8.24 19.07
CA VAL A 1 -21.21 9.46 19.50
C VAL A 1 -20.32 9.09 20.66
N LEU A 2 -19.00 9.30 20.52
CA LEU A 2 -18.06 9.15 21.61
C LEU A 2 -18.01 10.46 22.40
N THR A 3 -18.08 10.38 23.71
CA THR A 3 -17.98 11.55 24.61
C THR A 3 -16.96 11.22 25.70
N GLY A 4 -16.01 12.10 25.92
CA GLY A 4 -15.00 11.94 26.97
C GLY A 4 -14.81 13.22 27.78
N GLY A 5 -14.25 13.10 28.97
CA GLY A 5 -13.95 14.24 29.84
C GLY A 5 -12.79 15.11 29.36
N ASP A 6 -11.92 14.53 28.53
CA ASP A 6 -10.75 15.17 27.89
C ASP A 6 -10.37 14.46 26.61
N ALA A 7 -9.47 15.07 25.81
CA ALA A 7 -9.05 14.55 24.52
C ALA A 7 -8.32 13.20 24.60
N VAL A 8 -7.60 12.94 25.70
CA VAL A 8 -6.87 11.67 25.88
C VAL A 8 -7.83 10.52 26.12
N SER A 9 -8.80 10.72 26.99
CA SER A 9 -9.86 9.74 27.27
C SER A 9 -10.67 9.45 26.03
N LEU A 10 -11.09 10.48 25.30
CA LEU A 10 -11.84 10.34 24.05
C LEU A 10 -11.05 9.53 23.00
N ARG A 11 -9.75 9.83 22.83
CA ARG A 11 -8.89 9.09 21.93
C ARG A 11 -8.70 7.62 22.37
N THR A 12 -8.55 7.40 23.67
CA THR A 12 -8.44 6.04 24.22
C THR A 12 -9.68 5.21 23.93
N ASP A 13 -10.85 5.79 24.11
CA ASP A 13 -12.13 5.13 23.82
C ASP A 13 -12.28 4.87 22.32
N PHE A 14 -11.89 5.83 21.48
CA PHE A 14 -11.89 5.67 20.04
C PHE A 14 -10.98 4.50 19.60
N VAL A 15 -9.73 4.47 20.05
CA VAL A 15 -8.78 3.40 19.72
C VAL A 15 -9.21 2.04 20.28
N THR A 16 -9.86 2.04 21.45
CA THR A 16 -10.43 0.80 22.03
C THR A 16 -11.54 0.24 21.15
N LEU A 17 -12.37 1.12 20.58
CA LEU A 17 -13.48 0.73 19.71
C LEU A 17 -12.98 0.33 18.30
N THR A 18 -12.08 1.12 17.72
CA THR A 18 -11.69 0.99 16.32
C THR A 18 -10.42 0.19 16.09
N GLY A 19 -9.63 -0.07 17.13
CA GLY A 19 -8.33 -0.74 17.09
C GLY A 19 -7.16 0.23 17.00
N ARG A 20 -5.95 -0.31 17.19
CA ARG A 20 -4.71 0.45 17.22
C ARG A 20 -4.11 0.55 15.81
N VAL A 21 -3.46 1.68 15.54
CA VAL A 21 -2.61 1.83 14.36
C VAL A 21 -1.37 0.93 14.51
N PRO A 22 -1.02 0.13 13.50
CA PRO A 22 0.23 -0.62 13.52
C PRO A 22 1.44 0.33 13.45
N ILE A 23 2.47 0.04 14.21
CA ILE A 23 3.71 0.81 14.15
C ILE A 23 4.56 0.27 13.00
N SER A 24 4.72 1.07 11.95
CA SER A 24 5.57 0.75 10.81
C SER A 24 7.06 0.82 11.14
N GLY A 25 7.91 0.26 10.26
CA GLY A 25 9.36 0.35 10.38
C GLY A 25 9.87 1.79 10.20
N ILE A 26 11.02 2.12 10.80
CA ILE A 26 11.54 3.49 10.78
C ILE A 26 11.76 4.06 9.38
N LYS A 27 12.12 3.24 8.41
CA LYS A 27 12.35 3.67 7.02
C LYS A 27 11.08 4.15 6.32
N THR A 28 9.90 3.78 6.80
CA THR A 28 8.64 4.26 6.23
C THR A 28 8.40 5.76 6.48
N PHE A 29 9.13 6.35 7.43
CA PHE A 29 9.15 7.80 7.69
C PHE A 29 10.26 8.54 6.93
N GLY A 30 11.00 7.85 6.06
CA GLY A 30 12.09 8.39 5.27
C GLY A 30 11.67 8.90 3.90
N SER A 31 12.63 8.96 2.99
CA SER A 31 12.42 9.40 1.61
C SER A 31 11.95 8.26 0.72
N TRP A 32 10.89 8.53 -0.01
CA TRP A 32 10.31 7.59 -0.96
C TRP A 32 10.48 8.07 -2.39
N TYR A 33 10.73 7.14 -3.32
CA TYR A 33 10.65 7.39 -4.76
C TYR A 33 9.61 6.47 -5.38
N SER A 34 8.66 7.06 -6.09
CA SER A 34 7.65 6.37 -6.88
C SER A 34 7.50 7.05 -8.23
N ARG A 35 7.32 6.25 -9.28
CA ARG A 35 6.98 6.76 -10.61
C ARG A 35 6.26 5.71 -11.42
N TYR A 36 5.10 6.07 -11.98
CA TYR A 36 4.41 5.25 -12.97
C TYR A 36 5.15 5.34 -14.30
N GLN A 37 6.04 4.40 -14.55
CA GLN A 37 6.88 4.38 -15.75
C GLN A 37 7.23 2.94 -16.11
N ASP A 38 7.31 2.65 -17.40
CA ASP A 38 7.77 1.34 -17.90
C ASP A 38 9.29 1.27 -17.87
N TRP A 39 9.82 1.07 -16.68
CA TRP A 39 11.25 1.03 -16.39
C TRP A 39 11.74 -0.37 -16.08
N THR A 40 13.03 -0.56 -16.40
CA THR A 40 13.76 -1.77 -16.13
C THR A 40 14.42 -1.76 -14.74
N ALA A 41 14.88 -2.91 -14.30
CA ALA A 41 15.71 -3.03 -13.09
C ALA A 41 16.95 -2.11 -13.15
N ALA A 42 17.54 -1.91 -14.34
CA ALA A 42 18.69 -1.01 -14.52
C ALA A 42 18.30 0.45 -14.28
N ASP A 43 17.15 0.88 -14.76
CA ASP A 43 16.65 2.26 -14.56
C ASP A 43 16.44 2.56 -13.07
N TYR A 44 15.82 1.64 -12.34
CA TYR A 44 15.63 1.77 -10.89
C TYR A 44 16.96 1.75 -10.12
N LYS A 45 17.93 0.92 -10.52
CA LYS A 45 19.29 0.96 -9.95
C LYS A 45 19.97 2.30 -10.18
N ASN A 46 19.75 2.92 -11.35
CA ASN A 46 20.27 4.26 -11.65
C ASN A 46 19.60 5.32 -10.77
N VAL A 47 18.31 5.20 -10.44
CA VAL A 47 17.66 6.08 -9.47
C VAL A 47 18.36 6.00 -8.13
N ILE A 48 18.55 4.81 -7.59
CA ILE A 48 19.25 4.62 -6.30
C ILE A 48 20.66 5.24 -6.34
N ALA A 49 21.41 4.94 -7.41
CA ALA A 49 22.77 5.46 -7.59
C ALA A 49 22.81 7.00 -7.65
N ASN A 50 21.86 7.61 -8.36
CA ASN A 50 21.75 9.06 -8.48
C ASN A 50 21.43 9.74 -7.14
N TYR A 51 20.51 9.18 -6.34
CA TYR A 51 20.23 9.69 -5.00
C TYR A 51 21.50 9.66 -4.13
N ARG A 52 22.22 8.54 -4.12
CA ARG A 52 23.45 8.39 -3.34
C ARG A 52 24.57 9.33 -3.82
N ALA A 53 24.76 9.42 -5.14
CA ALA A 53 25.81 10.29 -5.73
C ALA A 53 25.60 11.78 -5.42
N ASN A 54 24.35 12.20 -5.26
CA ASN A 54 23.99 13.59 -4.94
C ASN A 54 23.76 13.83 -3.43
N GLY A 55 24.03 12.85 -2.57
CA GLY A 55 23.88 12.98 -1.12
C GLY A 55 22.43 13.05 -0.63
N PHE A 56 21.46 12.66 -1.44
CA PHE A 56 20.05 12.59 -1.02
C PHE A 56 19.73 11.25 -0.40
N PRO A 57 18.93 11.23 0.69
CA PRO A 57 18.43 9.99 1.24
C PRO A 57 17.42 9.34 0.29
N LEU A 58 17.41 8.03 0.27
CA LEU A 58 16.35 7.21 -0.33
C LEU A 58 16.17 5.98 0.54
N ASP A 59 15.00 5.83 1.13
CA ASP A 59 14.69 4.76 2.07
C ASP A 59 13.75 3.73 1.48
N VAL A 60 12.82 4.17 0.62
CA VAL A 60 11.83 3.30 -0.02
C VAL A 60 11.78 3.57 -1.53
N LEU A 61 11.86 2.50 -2.29
CA LEU A 61 11.64 2.48 -3.73
C LEU A 61 10.30 1.80 -4.02
N VAL A 62 9.39 2.54 -4.63
CA VAL A 62 8.11 2.02 -5.09
C VAL A 62 8.22 1.65 -6.55
N ILE A 63 7.87 0.41 -6.89
CA ILE A 63 7.71 -0.02 -8.27
C ILE A 63 6.20 -0.10 -8.53
N ASP A 64 5.75 0.81 -9.38
CA ASP A 64 4.37 0.86 -9.79
C ASP A 64 4.01 -0.36 -10.64
N THR A 65 2.80 -0.47 -11.14
CA THR A 65 2.21 -1.67 -11.76
C THR A 65 3.06 -2.39 -12.81
N LYS A 66 4.11 -1.74 -13.35
CA LYS A 66 4.97 -2.29 -14.43
C LYS A 66 5.96 -3.39 -13.99
N TRP A 67 5.91 -3.80 -12.72
CA TRP A 67 6.63 -4.99 -12.25
C TRP A 67 6.03 -6.30 -12.80
N ARG A 68 4.75 -6.30 -13.17
CA ARG A 68 4.02 -7.48 -13.65
C ARG A 68 3.99 -7.57 -15.17
N ALA A 69 3.89 -8.81 -15.69
CA ALA A 69 3.91 -9.10 -17.12
C ALA A 69 2.61 -8.70 -17.81
N ALA A 70 1.47 -8.81 -17.17
CA ALA A 70 0.18 -8.52 -17.76
C ALA A 70 -0.16 -7.03 -17.65
N GLU A 71 -0.29 -6.35 -18.77
CA GLU A 71 -0.61 -4.90 -18.82
C GLU A 71 -2.00 -4.57 -18.27
N ASP A 72 -2.93 -5.51 -18.36
CA ASP A 72 -4.29 -5.35 -17.83
C ASP A 72 -4.38 -5.52 -16.31
N GLY A 73 -3.26 -5.76 -15.66
CA GLY A 73 -3.19 -5.98 -14.21
C GLY A 73 -3.62 -7.37 -13.75
N THR A 74 -3.84 -8.31 -14.68
CA THR A 74 -4.13 -9.69 -14.32
C THR A 74 -2.88 -10.46 -13.92
N GLY A 75 -3.01 -11.29 -12.90
CA GLY A 75 -1.94 -12.18 -12.48
C GLY A 75 -0.79 -11.52 -11.73
N TYR A 76 0.16 -12.35 -11.35
CA TYR A 76 1.30 -11.98 -10.50
C TYR A 76 2.65 -12.43 -11.10
N ASP A 77 2.69 -12.64 -12.41
CA ASP A 77 3.94 -12.98 -13.08
C ASP A 77 4.79 -11.72 -13.26
N ILE A 78 6.08 -11.87 -12.99
CA ILE A 78 7.05 -10.78 -13.14
C ILE A 78 7.25 -10.44 -14.61
N ALA A 79 7.33 -9.16 -14.94
CA ALA A 79 7.71 -8.68 -16.27
C ALA A 79 9.17 -9.02 -16.56
N ALA A 80 9.42 -10.20 -17.12
CA ALA A 80 10.77 -10.73 -17.32
C ALA A 80 11.64 -9.83 -18.22
N ASN A 81 11.04 -9.08 -19.13
CA ASN A 81 11.77 -8.12 -19.97
C ASN A 81 12.33 -6.95 -19.14
N ASN A 82 11.58 -6.50 -18.15
CA ASN A 82 11.97 -5.39 -17.28
C ASN A 82 12.82 -5.87 -16.09
N PHE A 83 12.50 -7.04 -15.56
CA PHE A 83 13.13 -7.62 -14.38
C PHE A 83 13.52 -9.08 -14.66
N PRO A 84 14.56 -9.33 -15.47
CA PRO A 84 14.98 -10.70 -15.79
C PRO A 84 15.47 -11.48 -14.56
N ASP A 85 15.95 -10.78 -13.53
CA ASP A 85 16.31 -11.32 -12.22
C ASP A 85 15.73 -10.42 -11.12
N MET A 86 14.45 -10.59 -10.82
CA MET A 86 13.78 -9.82 -9.76
C MET A 86 14.40 -10.05 -8.38
N ARG A 87 14.79 -11.27 -8.04
CA ARG A 87 15.42 -11.57 -6.75
C ARG A 87 16.75 -10.83 -6.58
N GLY A 88 17.59 -10.86 -7.62
CA GLY A 88 18.85 -10.12 -7.64
C GLY A 88 18.64 -8.61 -7.56
N PHE A 89 17.63 -8.09 -8.23
CA PHE A 89 17.28 -6.66 -8.15
C PHE A 89 16.88 -6.24 -6.72
N LEU A 90 15.98 -6.98 -6.07
CA LEU A 90 15.53 -6.71 -4.70
C LEU A 90 16.71 -6.82 -3.70
N ALA A 91 17.55 -7.85 -3.85
CA ALA A 91 18.75 -8.00 -3.03
C ALA A 91 19.74 -6.84 -3.18
N ASP A 92 19.89 -6.29 -4.39
CA ASP A 92 20.77 -5.14 -4.63
C ASP A 92 20.20 -3.84 -4.05
N ALA A 93 18.87 -3.65 -4.09
CA ALA A 93 18.20 -2.56 -3.38
C ALA A 93 18.48 -2.64 -1.87
N HIS A 94 18.33 -3.81 -1.26
CA HIS A 94 18.64 -4.03 0.16
C HIS A 94 20.11 -3.75 0.51
N LYS A 95 21.08 -4.18 -0.30
CA LYS A 95 22.49 -3.83 -0.12
C LYS A 95 22.74 -2.33 -0.13
N SER A 96 21.91 -1.58 -0.87
CA SER A 96 21.93 -0.12 -0.91
C SER A 96 21.18 0.54 0.24
N GLY A 97 20.61 -0.25 1.16
CA GLY A 97 19.82 0.23 2.29
C GLY A 97 18.41 0.68 1.94
N VAL A 98 17.88 0.30 0.77
CA VAL A 98 16.56 0.71 0.25
C VAL A 98 15.57 -0.44 0.40
N LEU A 99 14.40 -0.17 0.98
CA LEU A 99 13.25 -1.07 0.98
C LEU A 99 12.49 -0.94 -0.34
N THR A 100 11.78 -2.00 -0.71
CA THR A 100 11.01 -2.05 -1.95
C THR A 100 9.56 -2.46 -1.69
N ILE A 101 8.63 -1.76 -2.32
CA ILE A 101 7.22 -2.16 -2.36
C ILE A 101 6.69 -2.12 -3.80
N PHE A 102 5.72 -2.98 -4.09
CA PHE A 102 5.05 -2.99 -5.37
C PHE A 102 3.61 -2.50 -5.25
N ASN A 103 3.20 -1.70 -6.24
CA ASN A 103 1.80 -1.36 -6.43
C ASN A 103 1.02 -2.58 -6.90
N ASP A 104 -0.10 -2.85 -6.29
CA ASP A 104 -1.02 -3.88 -6.73
C ASP A 104 -2.45 -3.35 -6.85
N HIS A 105 -2.94 -3.30 -8.08
CA HIS A 105 -4.35 -3.17 -8.40
C HIS A 105 -4.95 -4.56 -8.40
N THR A 106 -5.55 -4.95 -7.31
CA THR A 106 -6.08 -6.29 -7.14
C THR A 106 -7.08 -6.65 -8.24
N HIS A 107 -6.84 -7.76 -8.90
CA HIS A 107 -7.65 -8.26 -9.98
C HIS A 107 -8.36 -9.54 -9.55
N GLN A 108 -9.68 -9.58 -9.75
CA GLN A 108 -10.46 -10.80 -9.62
C GLN A 108 -10.53 -11.53 -10.96
N SER A 109 -10.36 -12.83 -10.94
CA SER A 109 -10.50 -13.67 -12.15
C SER A 109 -11.94 -13.74 -12.65
N SER A 110 -12.92 -13.38 -11.82
CA SER A 110 -14.34 -13.40 -12.15
C SER A 110 -15.06 -12.14 -11.64
N ASN A 111 -16.25 -11.87 -12.19
CA ASN A 111 -17.14 -10.80 -11.72
C ASN A 111 -17.99 -11.19 -10.49
N SER A 112 -17.78 -12.35 -9.93
CA SER A 112 -18.46 -12.82 -8.73
C SER A 112 -17.81 -12.28 -7.46
N ALA A 113 -18.48 -12.44 -6.33
CA ALA A 113 -17.90 -12.16 -5.03
C ALA A 113 -16.68 -13.03 -4.77
N LEU A 114 -15.74 -12.50 -3.98
CA LEU A 114 -14.53 -13.21 -3.57
C LEU A 114 -14.86 -14.58 -2.98
N SER A 115 -14.33 -15.63 -3.59
CA SER A 115 -14.48 -16.99 -3.13
C SER A 115 -13.25 -17.46 -2.34
N PRO A 116 -13.34 -18.55 -1.55
CA PRO A 116 -12.18 -19.13 -0.88
C PRO A 116 -11.03 -19.49 -1.86
N THR A 117 -11.38 -19.93 -3.07
CA THR A 117 -10.39 -20.25 -4.12
C THR A 117 -9.68 -19.00 -4.62
N GLU A 118 -10.41 -17.92 -4.84
CA GLU A 118 -9.89 -16.62 -5.24
C GLU A 118 -8.97 -16.04 -4.15
N LEU A 119 -9.42 -16.06 -2.90
CA LEU A 119 -8.64 -15.61 -1.77
C LEU A 119 -7.32 -16.39 -1.64
N LYS A 120 -7.39 -17.71 -1.75
CA LYS A 120 -6.20 -18.57 -1.73
C LYS A 120 -5.23 -18.20 -2.85
N TRP A 121 -5.73 -17.99 -4.06
CA TRP A 121 -4.91 -17.59 -5.20
C TRP A 121 -4.20 -16.25 -4.97
N HIS A 122 -4.89 -15.23 -4.46
CA HIS A 122 -4.27 -13.97 -4.08
C HIS A 122 -3.19 -14.17 -3.02
N THR A 123 -3.52 -14.88 -1.94
CA THR A 123 -2.60 -15.13 -0.82
C THR A 123 -1.31 -15.79 -1.29
N GLU A 124 -1.41 -16.88 -2.04
CA GLU A 124 -0.24 -17.63 -2.52
C GLU A 124 0.65 -16.79 -3.43
N ASN A 125 0.06 -15.97 -4.29
CA ASN A 125 0.82 -15.13 -5.21
C ASN A 125 1.47 -13.93 -4.52
N LEU A 126 0.78 -13.26 -3.62
CA LEU A 126 1.35 -12.16 -2.82
C LEU A 126 2.53 -12.66 -1.97
N GLN A 127 2.36 -13.79 -1.29
CA GLN A 127 3.43 -14.41 -0.49
C GLN A 127 4.60 -14.90 -1.35
N LYS A 128 4.33 -15.42 -2.54
CA LYS A 128 5.37 -15.81 -3.51
C LYS A 128 6.30 -14.65 -3.87
N ILE A 129 5.76 -13.46 -4.04
CA ILE A 129 6.56 -12.25 -4.36
C ILE A 129 7.30 -11.73 -3.13
N LEU A 130 6.66 -11.72 -1.96
CA LEU A 130 7.36 -11.42 -0.69
C LEU A 130 8.56 -12.36 -0.49
N ALA A 131 8.41 -13.65 -0.77
CA ALA A 131 9.49 -14.64 -0.70
C ALA A 131 10.61 -14.44 -1.75
N MET A 132 10.46 -13.52 -2.70
CA MET A 132 11.54 -13.07 -3.57
C MET A 132 12.43 -12.02 -2.90
N GLY A 133 11.96 -11.40 -1.82
CA GLY A 133 12.63 -10.32 -1.08
C GLY A 133 11.93 -8.98 -1.16
N LEU A 134 10.66 -8.93 -1.59
CA LEU A 134 9.85 -7.72 -1.50
C LEU A 134 9.55 -7.41 -0.03
N ASP A 135 9.62 -6.14 0.35
CA ASP A 135 9.43 -5.72 1.75
C ASP A 135 7.95 -5.49 2.11
N GLY A 136 7.12 -5.20 1.13
CA GLY A 136 5.71 -4.95 1.39
C GLY A 136 4.90 -4.69 0.14
N TRP A 137 3.65 -4.32 0.34
CA TRP A 137 2.70 -4.06 -0.73
C TRP A 137 2.09 -2.67 -0.63
N TRP A 138 1.83 -2.08 -1.78
CA TRP A 138 0.93 -0.96 -1.94
C TRP A 138 -0.40 -1.47 -2.51
N TYR A 139 -1.40 -1.66 -1.65
CA TYR A 139 -2.77 -1.94 -2.06
C TYR A 139 -3.39 -0.65 -2.58
N ASP A 140 -3.43 -0.53 -3.90
CA ASP A 140 -4.07 0.56 -4.59
C ASP A 140 -5.54 0.21 -4.89
N ARG A 141 -6.34 1.18 -5.31
CA ARG A 141 -7.71 0.89 -5.70
C ARG A 141 -7.73 0.05 -6.98
N ASN A 142 -8.76 -0.76 -7.08
CA ASN A 142 -8.99 -1.56 -8.26
C ASN A 142 -9.77 -0.75 -9.31
N TRP A 143 -9.12 -0.39 -10.41
CA TRP A 143 -9.72 0.40 -11.47
C TRP A 143 -10.71 -0.37 -12.34
N LYS A 144 -10.52 -1.67 -12.50
CA LYS A 144 -11.29 -2.51 -13.42
C LYS A 144 -12.11 -3.59 -12.70
N TYR A 145 -11.54 -4.19 -11.69
CA TYR A 145 -12.07 -5.38 -11.03
C TYR A 145 -11.97 -5.21 -9.53
N ALA A 146 -13.05 -4.79 -8.93
CA ALA A 146 -13.10 -4.66 -7.48
C ALA A 146 -13.12 -6.02 -6.80
N LEU A 147 -12.41 -6.17 -5.69
CA LEU A 147 -12.63 -7.28 -4.76
C LEU A 147 -14.06 -7.17 -4.23
N LYS A 148 -14.95 -8.01 -4.74
CA LYS A 148 -16.33 -7.99 -4.31
C LYS A 148 -16.47 -8.76 -3.02
N SER A 149 -16.90 -8.07 -1.97
CA SER A 149 -17.24 -8.72 -0.71
C SER A 149 -18.44 -9.67 -0.92
N PRO A 150 -18.43 -10.85 -0.30
CA PRO A 150 -19.64 -11.67 -0.16
C PRO A 150 -20.67 -11.02 0.78
N TYR A 151 -20.29 -9.99 1.51
CA TYR A 151 -21.11 -9.23 2.43
C TYR A 151 -21.32 -7.83 1.89
N SER A 152 -22.57 -7.43 1.69
CA SER A 152 -22.93 -6.14 1.09
C SER A 152 -22.49 -4.92 1.91
N GLU A 153 -22.26 -5.12 3.20
CA GLU A 153 -21.89 -4.07 4.15
C GLU A 153 -20.39 -3.74 4.13
N ILE A 154 -19.58 -4.57 3.48
CA ILE A 154 -18.12 -4.37 3.40
C ILE A 154 -17.77 -3.93 1.99
N THR A 155 -17.21 -2.73 1.86
CA THR A 155 -16.74 -2.25 0.56
C THR A 155 -15.55 -3.06 0.04
N PRO A 156 -15.34 -3.13 -1.27
CA PRO A 156 -14.15 -3.77 -1.85
C PRO A 156 -12.83 -3.19 -1.32
N SER A 157 -12.78 -1.88 -1.10
CA SER A 157 -11.61 -1.21 -0.55
C SER A 157 -11.29 -1.68 0.87
N THR A 158 -12.28 -1.71 1.74
CA THR A 158 -12.12 -2.21 3.12
C THR A 158 -11.74 -3.69 3.14
N LEU A 159 -12.40 -4.51 2.32
CA LEU A 159 -12.08 -5.94 2.23
C LEU A 159 -10.63 -6.16 1.78
N GLY A 160 -10.18 -5.41 0.79
CA GLY A 160 -8.80 -5.49 0.32
C GLY A 160 -7.79 -5.12 1.42
N LYS A 161 -8.02 -4.05 2.18
CA LYS A 161 -7.16 -3.67 3.31
C LYS A 161 -7.02 -4.79 4.34
N VAL A 162 -8.13 -5.42 4.71
CA VAL A 162 -8.13 -6.58 5.63
C VAL A 162 -7.29 -7.72 5.06
N ILE A 163 -7.55 -8.11 3.82
CA ILE A 163 -6.85 -9.23 3.16
C ILE A 163 -5.34 -8.99 3.10
N TYR A 164 -4.92 -7.82 2.62
CA TYR A 164 -3.49 -7.51 2.52
C TYR A 164 -2.81 -7.43 3.89
N SER A 165 -3.49 -6.86 4.88
CA SER A 165 -2.98 -6.80 6.24
C SER A 165 -2.80 -8.19 6.84
N ASP A 166 -3.78 -9.06 6.68
CA ASP A 166 -3.72 -10.43 7.19
C ASP A 166 -2.62 -11.24 6.51
N ILE A 167 -2.52 -11.18 5.17
CA ILE A 167 -1.47 -11.86 4.41
C ILE A 167 -0.07 -11.41 4.84
N LEU A 168 0.12 -10.11 5.01
CA LEU A 168 1.41 -9.56 5.45
C LEU A 168 1.72 -9.93 6.90
N THR A 169 0.73 -9.91 7.78
CA THR A 169 0.89 -10.29 9.18
C THR A 169 1.26 -11.76 9.31
N ASP A 170 0.59 -12.63 8.58
CA ASP A 170 0.88 -14.06 8.56
C ASP A 170 2.28 -14.35 8.01
N TYR A 171 2.69 -13.61 6.97
CA TYR A 171 4.02 -13.75 6.38
C TYR A 171 5.13 -13.20 7.27
N ALA A 172 4.93 -12.05 7.87
CA ALA A 172 5.95 -11.37 8.70
C ALA A 172 6.14 -12.05 10.08
N GLY A 173 5.13 -12.77 10.56
CA GLY A 173 5.16 -13.37 11.89
C GLY A 173 5.27 -12.31 12.99
N ASN A 174 6.44 -12.15 13.58
CA ASN A 174 6.70 -11.17 14.64
C ASN A 174 7.27 -9.83 14.14
N ASP A 175 7.58 -9.74 12.84
CA ASP A 175 8.11 -8.51 12.26
C ASP A 175 6.99 -7.51 11.95
N ARG A 176 7.38 -6.26 11.73
CA ARG A 176 6.44 -5.21 11.37
C ARG A 176 6.07 -5.32 9.90
N ILE A 177 4.78 -5.27 9.62
CA ILE A 177 4.30 -5.27 8.24
C ILE A 177 4.58 -3.94 7.56
N PHE A 178 4.81 -3.99 6.24
CA PHE A 178 4.92 -2.81 5.39
C PHE A 178 3.80 -2.85 4.35
N LEU A 179 2.74 -2.11 4.64
CA LEU A 179 1.55 -2.01 3.79
C LEU A 179 1.19 -0.54 3.59
N MET A 180 1.10 -0.12 2.35
CA MET A 180 0.49 1.16 1.97
C MET A 180 -0.88 0.89 1.36
N VAL A 181 -1.88 1.63 1.80
CA VAL A 181 -3.27 1.49 1.35
C VAL A 181 -3.86 2.81 0.89
N ASN A 182 -4.83 2.75 0.00
CA ASN A 182 -5.62 3.92 -0.38
C ASN A 182 -6.47 4.40 0.80
N ALA A 183 -6.50 5.70 1.03
CA ALA A 183 -7.26 6.34 2.10
C ALA A 183 -8.77 6.43 1.83
N ASP A 184 -9.26 5.84 0.76
CA ASP A 184 -10.68 5.83 0.33
C ASP A 184 -11.24 7.21 -0.07
N TRP A 185 -10.37 8.10 -0.55
CA TRP A 185 -10.77 9.37 -1.12
C TRP A 185 -10.86 9.24 -2.65
N ASP A 186 -11.91 9.79 -3.23
CA ASP A 186 -11.94 9.97 -4.68
C ASP A 186 -11.10 11.18 -5.12
N ARG A 187 -10.89 11.33 -6.43
CA ARG A 187 -10.14 12.46 -7.00
C ARG A 187 -10.73 13.85 -6.72
N ASN A 188 -11.95 13.89 -6.21
CA ASN A 188 -12.67 15.13 -5.91
C ASN A 188 -12.65 15.44 -4.40
N GLY A 189 -11.89 14.68 -3.60
CA GLY A 189 -11.87 14.81 -2.15
C GLY A 189 -13.15 14.29 -1.48
N THR A 190 -13.98 13.57 -2.21
CA THR A 190 -15.16 12.93 -1.67
C THR A 190 -14.76 11.57 -1.10
N ILE A 191 -15.05 11.32 0.16
CA ILE A 191 -14.88 10.00 0.75
C ILE A 191 -15.73 9.02 -0.06
N GLU A 192 -15.11 8.02 -0.69
CA GLU A 192 -15.87 6.92 -1.27
C GLU A 192 -16.80 6.36 -0.21
N SER A 193 -18.01 6.03 -0.57
CA SER A 193 -19.24 5.82 0.21
C SER A 193 -19.16 4.96 1.49
N ASP A 194 -17.97 4.59 1.91
CA ASP A 194 -17.71 3.96 3.19
C ASP A 194 -16.44 4.57 3.80
N PRO A 195 -16.59 5.67 4.55
CA PRO A 195 -15.50 6.15 5.38
C PRO A 195 -15.21 5.06 6.40
N SER A 196 -14.34 4.14 6.05
CA SER A 196 -13.91 3.11 6.96
C SER A 196 -13.25 3.80 8.14
N VAL A 197 -14.02 4.04 9.20
CA VAL A 197 -13.52 4.55 10.48
C VAL A 197 -12.43 3.66 11.09
N ILE A 198 -12.18 2.51 10.46
CA ILE A 198 -11.14 1.56 10.81
C ILE A 198 -9.96 1.56 9.82
N GLY A 199 -9.98 2.40 8.82
CA GLY A 199 -8.91 2.46 7.79
C GLY A 199 -7.52 2.68 8.37
N HIS A 200 -7.41 3.46 9.44
CA HIS A 200 -6.16 3.70 10.18
C HIS A 200 -5.50 2.43 10.75
N ARG A 201 -6.23 1.32 10.86
CA ARG A 201 -5.68 0.03 11.32
C ARG A 201 -4.80 -0.66 10.27
N TYR A 202 -4.89 -0.25 9.01
CA TYR A 202 -4.33 -0.98 7.88
C TYR A 202 -3.20 -0.19 7.21
N GLY A 203 -2.06 -0.16 7.88
CA GLY A 203 -0.83 0.31 7.30
C GLY A 203 -0.72 1.83 7.09
N ILE A 204 0.06 2.21 6.09
CA ILE A 204 0.35 3.59 5.73
C ILE A 204 -0.74 4.07 4.79
N GLN A 205 -1.35 5.22 5.10
CA GLN A 205 -2.41 5.80 4.28
C GLN A 205 -1.81 6.59 3.10
N TRP A 206 -2.35 6.38 1.92
CA TRP A 206 -2.06 7.15 0.73
C TRP A 206 -3.35 7.86 0.26
N THR A 207 -3.28 9.16 0.07
CA THR A 207 -4.43 10.01 -0.23
C THR A 207 -4.91 9.93 -1.68
N GLY A 208 -4.26 9.11 -2.49
CA GLY A 208 -4.59 8.93 -3.91
C GLY A 208 -3.74 9.80 -4.85
N ASP A 209 -4.09 9.75 -6.14
CA ASP A 209 -3.41 10.57 -7.14
C ASP A 209 -3.75 12.04 -6.94
N ILE A 210 -2.72 12.85 -6.76
CA ILE A 210 -2.85 14.30 -6.63
C ILE A 210 -2.13 15.01 -7.77
N THR A 211 -2.56 16.22 -8.07
CA THR A 211 -1.87 17.10 -9.04
C THR A 211 -0.76 17.90 -8.37
N SER A 212 0.31 18.23 -9.13
CA SER A 212 1.43 19.02 -8.62
C SER A 212 1.09 20.51 -8.55
N GLU A 213 0.07 20.87 -7.75
CA GLU A 213 -0.44 22.24 -7.59
C GLU A 213 -0.36 22.68 -6.13
N ALA A 214 -0.14 23.97 -5.91
CA ALA A 214 -0.05 24.54 -4.57
C ALA A 214 -1.35 24.36 -3.75
N LEU A 215 -2.50 24.39 -4.42
CA LEU A 215 -3.79 24.14 -3.78
C LEU A 215 -3.86 22.70 -3.24
N GLN A 216 -3.43 21.72 -4.04
CA GLN A 216 -3.44 20.31 -3.65
C GLN A 216 -2.50 20.06 -2.46
N LEU A 217 -1.32 20.67 -2.45
CA LEU A 217 -0.43 20.58 -1.29
C LEU A 217 -1.10 21.12 -0.01
N ARG A 218 -1.85 22.20 -0.11
CA ARG A 218 -2.59 22.76 1.03
C ARG A 218 -3.67 21.80 1.53
N GLU A 219 -4.38 21.15 0.62
CA GLU A 219 -5.40 20.14 0.97
C GLU A 219 -4.77 18.94 1.67
N GLU A 220 -3.63 18.45 1.17
CA GLU A 220 -2.90 17.34 1.79
C GLU A 220 -2.42 17.67 3.22
N LEU A 221 -2.01 18.90 3.48
CA LEU A 221 -1.66 19.32 4.84
C LEU A 221 -2.86 19.25 5.79
N THR A 222 -4.05 19.58 5.32
CA THR A 222 -5.29 19.45 6.09
C THR A 222 -5.63 17.99 6.32
N ASN A 223 -5.59 17.16 5.28
CA ASN A 223 -5.84 15.72 5.35
C ASN A 223 -4.89 15.03 6.35
N MET A 224 -3.61 15.42 6.35
CA MET A 224 -2.62 14.88 7.28
C MET A 224 -2.97 15.18 8.74
N VAL A 225 -3.48 16.38 9.02
CA VAL A 225 -3.93 16.73 10.39
C VAL A 225 -5.11 15.87 10.80
N ASP A 226 -6.10 15.73 9.94
CA ASP A 226 -7.31 14.94 10.21
C ASP A 226 -6.98 13.45 10.40
N MET A 227 -6.13 12.88 9.55
CA MET A 227 -5.65 11.50 9.68
C MET A 227 -4.89 11.30 11.00
N THR A 228 -4.02 12.23 11.37
CA THR A 228 -3.27 12.17 12.63
C THR A 228 -4.21 12.21 13.83
N ALA A 229 -5.33 12.94 13.76
CA ALA A 229 -6.31 13.00 14.84
C ALA A 229 -6.97 11.64 15.12
N VAL A 230 -7.15 10.80 14.10
CA VAL A 230 -7.66 9.43 14.23
C VAL A 230 -6.56 8.38 14.38
N GLY A 231 -5.30 8.78 14.32
CA GLY A 231 -4.13 7.93 14.55
C GLY A 231 -3.59 7.25 13.32
N ALA A 232 -3.90 7.74 12.11
CA ALA A 232 -3.30 7.27 10.86
C ALA A 232 -1.93 7.95 10.60
#